data_dc5ad3e49d1901fc36b037085c58a083
#
_entry.id   dc5ad3e49d1901fc36b037085c58a083
#
_cell.length_a   1.000
_cell.length_b   1.000
_cell.length_c   1.000
_cell.angle_alpha   90.00
_cell.angle_beta   90.00
_cell.angle_gamma   90.00
#
_symmetry.space_group_name_H-M   'P 1'
#
loop_
_entity.id
_entity.type
_entity.pdbx_description
1 polymer ?
#
loop_
_entity_poly.entity_id
_entity_poly.type
_entity_poly.pdbx_seq_one_letter_code
_entity_poly.pdbx_strand_id
1 'polypeptide(L)'
;METKLVLLGTGTPNACPNASGPSSAVIVGNRAYLVDFGPGVVRQASKAYFNGIDALRSDLLCTAFCTHLHTDHTAGYADLIFTPWVLERETPLKVFGPKGLQHMTDHILEAYSTDIDFRIHGFEKANENGYKVDVTEIENEENPGIIYQDEYVSVEAFPV
;
A
#
# COMPACT_ATOMS: atom_id res chain seq x y z
N MET A 1 -1.57 21.40 11.62
CA MET A 1 -1.60 19.91 11.58
C MET A 1 -0.17 19.43 11.43
N GLU A 2 0.27 18.45 12.19
CA GLU A 2 1.65 17.94 12.07
C GLU A 2 1.76 16.98 10.87
N THR A 3 2.84 17.11 10.11
CA THR A 3 3.19 16.20 9.01
C THR A 3 4.48 15.47 9.38
N LYS A 4 4.49 14.13 9.20
CA LYS A 4 5.69 13.29 9.46
C LYS A 4 6.01 12.47 8.20
N LEU A 5 7.30 12.32 7.94
CA LEU A 5 7.81 11.32 6.99
C LEU A 5 8.39 10.15 7.79
N VAL A 6 7.91 8.95 7.50
CA VAL A 6 8.35 7.71 8.13
C VAL A 6 8.97 6.81 7.07
N LEU A 7 10.25 6.49 7.19
CA LEU A 7 10.93 5.53 6.33
C LEU A 7 10.62 4.12 6.83
N LEU A 8 9.82 3.37 6.09
CA LEU A 8 9.43 1.98 6.40
C LEU A 8 10.44 0.98 5.87
N GLY A 9 11.09 1.32 4.75
CA GLY A 9 12.14 0.49 4.19
C GLY A 9 13.06 1.31 3.29
N THR A 10 14.35 1.06 3.40
CA THR A 10 15.43 1.74 2.65
C THR A 10 16.36 0.73 1.99
N GLY A 11 15.92 -0.53 1.89
CA GLY A 11 16.65 -1.59 1.20
C GLY A 11 16.71 -1.35 -0.31
N THR A 12 17.42 -2.23 -0.96
CA THR A 12 17.56 -2.29 -2.42
C THR A 12 17.12 -3.69 -2.87
N PRO A 13 17.19 -4.05 -4.15
CA PRO A 13 16.91 -5.42 -4.59
C PRO A 13 17.75 -6.51 -3.89
N ASN A 14 18.85 -6.13 -3.23
CA ASN A 14 19.65 -7.06 -2.45
C ASN A 14 18.90 -7.54 -1.21
N ALA A 15 18.88 -8.84 -0.99
CA ALA A 15 18.22 -9.46 0.17
C ALA A 15 18.98 -9.21 1.47
N CYS A 16 19.00 -7.97 1.94
CA CYS A 16 19.60 -7.61 3.22
C CYS A 16 18.66 -7.98 4.37
N PRO A 17 19.06 -8.82 5.33
CA PRO A 17 18.18 -9.25 6.42
C PRO A 17 17.79 -8.10 7.37
N ASN A 18 18.52 -7.01 7.37
CA ASN A 18 18.32 -5.87 8.27
C ASN A 18 17.63 -4.66 7.60
N ALA A 19 17.28 -4.75 6.32
CA ALA A 19 16.64 -3.67 5.58
C ALA A 19 15.45 -4.20 4.77
N SER A 20 14.26 -3.69 5.06
CA SER A 20 13.07 -3.92 4.26
C SER A 20 13.17 -3.18 2.93
N GLY A 21 12.45 -3.66 1.91
CA GLY A 21 12.41 -3.02 0.59
C GLY A 21 11.90 -1.59 0.62
N PRO A 22 12.12 -0.81 -0.45
CA PRO A 22 11.76 0.60 -0.49
C PRO A 22 10.28 0.83 -0.14
N SER A 23 10.04 1.63 0.87
CA SER A 23 8.72 2.11 1.25
C SER A 23 8.84 3.29 2.22
N SER A 24 8.00 4.28 2.02
CA SER A 24 7.87 5.44 2.90
C SER A 24 6.42 5.72 3.20
N ALA A 25 6.14 6.38 4.32
CA ALA A 25 4.81 6.86 4.65
C ALA A 25 4.85 8.35 4.98
N VAL A 26 3.98 9.12 4.34
CA VAL A 26 3.67 10.50 4.71
C VAL A 26 2.47 10.45 5.62
N ILE A 27 2.62 10.95 6.85
CA ILE A 27 1.55 10.99 7.85
C ILE A 27 1.07 12.43 7.97
N VAL A 28 -0.23 12.64 7.81
CA VAL A 28 -0.88 13.93 8.04
C VAL A 28 -2.07 13.73 8.96
N GLY A 29 -2.00 14.25 10.17
CA GLY A 29 -2.98 13.95 11.22
C GLY A 29 -3.01 12.46 11.55
N ASN A 30 -4.15 11.81 11.32
CA ASN A 30 -4.34 10.37 11.54
C ASN A 30 -4.45 9.58 10.22
N ARG A 31 -3.89 10.09 9.12
CA ARG A 31 -3.87 9.40 7.83
C ARG A 31 -2.45 9.09 7.39
N ALA A 32 -2.29 7.92 6.81
CA ALA A 32 -1.04 7.46 6.24
C ALA A 32 -1.18 7.33 4.71
N TYR A 33 -0.23 7.89 4.00
CA TYR A 33 -0.08 7.82 2.55
C TYR A 33 1.23 7.10 2.26
N LEU A 34 1.12 5.87 1.76
CA LEU A 34 2.29 5.04 1.48
C LEU A 34 2.88 5.40 0.11
N VAL A 35 4.18 5.43 0.00
CA VAL A 35 4.92 5.53 -1.27
C VAL A 35 5.78 4.28 -1.38
N ASP A 36 5.50 3.49 -2.40
CA ASP A 36 6.01 2.15 -2.64
C ASP A 36 5.66 1.13 -1.53
N PHE A 37 5.66 -0.10 -1.91
CA PHE A 37 5.29 -1.21 -1.04
C PHE A 37 6.25 -2.40 -1.25
N GLY A 38 7.53 -2.13 -1.02
CA GLY A 38 8.57 -3.14 -1.02
C GLY A 38 8.37 -4.22 0.06
N PRO A 39 9.15 -5.32 -0.01
CA PRO A 39 9.05 -6.40 0.95
C PRO A 39 9.13 -5.95 2.40
N GLY A 40 8.14 -6.32 3.20
CA GLY A 40 8.09 -6.00 4.63
C GLY A 40 7.33 -4.73 5.00
N VAL A 41 6.73 -4.01 4.04
CA VAL A 41 6.01 -2.74 4.26
C VAL A 41 5.02 -2.80 5.41
N VAL A 42 4.15 -3.81 5.47
CA VAL A 42 3.11 -3.93 6.52
C VAL A 42 3.74 -4.16 7.90
N ARG A 43 4.79 -4.99 7.98
CA ARG A 43 5.49 -5.26 9.24
C ARG A 43 6.22 -4.03 9.76
N GLN A 44 6.81 -3.24 8.88
CA GLN A 44 7.47 -1.98 9.27
C GLN A 44 6.45 -0.91 9.65
N ALA A 45 5.30 -0.84 8.98
CA ALA A 45 4.19 0.02 9.40
C ALA A 45 3.69 -0.37 10.80
N SER A 46 3.46 -1.67 11.03
CA SER A 46 3.09 -2.19 12.36
C SER A 46 4.13 -1.86 13.42
N LYS A 47 5.44 -2.02 13.12
CA LYS A 47 6.53 -1.62 14.04
C LYS A 47 6.46 -0.13 14.36
N ALA A 48 6.22 0.72 13.37
CA ALA A 48 6.08 2.17 13.58
C ALA A 48 4.82 2.50 14.41
N TYR A 49 3.71 1.79 14.21
CA TYR A 49 2.51 1.89 15.05
C TYR A 49 2.83 1.58 16.51
N PHE A 50 3.50 0.46 16.82
CA PHE A 50 3.90 0.12 18.20
C PHE A 50 4.91 1.11 18.79
N ASN A 51 5.57 1.91 17.98
CA ASN A 51 6.43 3.02 18.41
C ASN A 51 5.69 4.37 18.47
N GLY A 52 4.36 4.38 18.45
CA GLY A 52 3.53 5.55 18.71
C GLY A 52 3.11 6.34 17.47
N ILE A 53 3.11 5.72 16.27
CA ILE A 53 2.57 6.34 15.05
C ILE A 53 1.22 5.71 14.72
N ASP A 54 0.16 6.18 15.37
CA ASP A 54 -1.20 5.59 15.31
C ASP A 54 -1.76 5.45 13.90
N ALA A 55 -1.44 6.38 13.00
CA ALA A 55 -1.85 6.35 11.59
C ALA A 55 -1.33 5.13 10.81
N LEU A 56 -0.32 4.42 11.33
CA LEU A 56 0.26 3.22 10.71
C LEU A 56 -0.28 1.91 11.31
N ARG A 57 -1.38 1.96 12.07
CA ARG A 57 -2.14 0.76 12.42
C ARG A 57 -2.61 0.07 11.13
N SER A 58 -2.53 -1.25 11.09
CA SER A 58 -2.67 -2.01 9.84
C SER A 58 -4.01 -1.77 9.12
N ASP A 59 -5.12 -1.67 9.84
CA ASP A 59 -6.45 -1.40 9.28
C ASP A 59 -6.60 0.01 8.68
N LEU A 60 -5.69 0.93 8.99
CA LEU A 60 -5.67 2.30 8.46
C LEU A 60 -4.79 2.46 7.20
N LEU A 61 -4.13 1.41 6.73
CA LEU A 61 -3.33 1.43 5.51
C LEU A 61 -4.24 1.35 4.27
N CYS A 62 -4.81 2.48 3.86
CA CYS A 62 -5.86 2.54 2.83
C CYS A 62 -5.45 3.25 1.54
N THR A 63 -4.29 3.92 1.49
CA THR A 63 -3.85 4.68 0.31
C THR A 63 -2.37 4.48 0.05
N ALA A 64 -2.02 4.08 -1.17
CA ALA A 64 -0.65 3.83 -1.59
C ALA A 64 -0.37 4.37 -2.99
N PHE A 65 0.86 4.79 -3.23
CA PHE A 65 1.38 5.28 -4.50
C PHE A 65 2.56 4.41 -4.90
N CYS A 66 2.55 3.91 -6.13
CA CYS A 66 3.64 3.13 -6.70
C CYS A 66 4.45 4.01 -7.65
N THR A 67 5.73 4.16 -7.39
CA THR A 67 6.61 4.97 -8.25
C THR A 67 6.92 4.24 -9.56
N HIS A 68 7.18 2.94 -9.49
CA HIS A 68 7.44 2.07 -10.64
C HIS A 68 7.31 0.59 -10.25
N LEU A 69 7.23 -0.30 -11.25
CA LEU A 69 6.89 -1.71 -11.04
C LEU A 69 8.08 -2.65 -10.81
N HIS A 70 9.24 -2.16 -10.38
CA HIS A 70 10.32 -3.06 -10.00
C HIS A 70 9.96 -3.87 -8.75
N THR A 71 10.48 -5.09 -8.67
CA THR A 71 10.10 -6.05 -7.63
C THR A 71 10.40 -5.58 -6.21
N ASP A 72 11.48 -4.86 -5.99
CA ASP A 72 11.83 -4.32 -4.67
C ASP A 72 10.86 -3.22 -4.20
N HIS A 73 10.14 -2.56 -5.12
CA HIS A 73 9.09 -1.58 -4.81
C HIS A 73 7.69 -2.20 -4.72
N THR A 74 7.49 -3.42 -5.26
CA THR A 74 6.16 -4.03 -5.39
C THR A 74 5.99 -5.39 -4.72
N ALA A 75 7.07 -6.07 -4.32
CA ALA A 75 6.96 -7.44 -3.78
C ALA A 75 6.21 -7.55 -2.44
N GLY A 76 5.97 -6.46 -1.73
CA GLY A 76 5.10 -6.40 -0.56
C GLY A 76 3.62 -6.11 -0.87
N TYR A 77 3.23 -6.03 -2.16
CA TYR A 77 1.90 -5.60 -2.54
C TYR A 77 0.81 -6.58 -2.09
N ALA A 78 0.99 -7.86 -2.28
CA ALA A 78 0.05 -8.86 -1.79
C ALA A 78 -0.11 -8.79 -0.25
N ASP A 79 0.99 -8.60 0.49
CA ASP A 79 0.96 -8.40 1.94
C ASP A 79 0.17 -7.13 2.31
N LEU A 80 0.31 -6.04 1.57
CA LEU A 80 -0.43 -4.78 1.78
C LEU A 80 -1.93 -4.93 1.44
N ILE A 81 -2.29 -5.77 0.48
CA ILE A 81 -3.68 -6.06 0.16
C ILE A 81 -4.32 -6.91 1.26
N PHE A 82 -3.71 -8.02 1.64
CA PHE A 82 -4.38 -9.06 2.42
C PHE A 82 -4.18 -8.94 3.93
N THR A 83 -2.98 -8.61 4.41
CA THR A 83 -2.74 -8.54 5.86
C THR A 83 -3.57 -7.45 6.54
N PRO A 84 -3.68 -6.21 6.02
CA PRO A 84 -4.59 -5.21 6.57
C PRO A 84 -6.07 -5.60 6.54
N TRP A 85 -6.52 -6.29 5.49
CA TRP A 85 -7.88 -6.83 5.41
C TRP A 85 -8.17 -7.83 6.53
N VAL A 86 -7.27 -8.78 6.74
CA VAL A 86 -7.39 -9.77 7.84
C VAL A 86 -7.36 -9.09 9.20
N LEU A 87 -6.72 -7.93 9.31
CA LEU A 87 -6.64 -7.08 10.50
C LEU A 87 -7.68 -5.95 10.49
N GLU A 88 -8.86 -6.22 9.90
CA GLU A 88 -10.07 -5.38 9.98
C GLU A 88 -10.05 -4.09 9.12
N ARG A 89 -9.23 -3.99 8.07
CA ARG A 89 -9.47 -2.96 7.05
C ARG A 89 -10.78 -3.28 6.32
N GLU A 90 -11.76 -2.40 6.44
CA GLU A 90 -13.11 -2.58 5.88
C GLU A 90 -13.30 -1.92 4.50
N THR A 91 -12.37 -1.05 4.10
CA THR A 91 -12.43 -0.33 2.83
C THR A 91 -11.44 -0.89 1.81
N PRO A 92 -11.73 -0.79 0.50
CA PRO A 92 -10.75 -1.11 -0.52
C PRO A 92 -9.45 -0.31 -0.35
N LEU A 93 -8.34 -0.94 -0.71
CA LEU A 93 -7.05 -0.25 -0.82
C LEU A 93 -7.06 0.62 -2.09
N LYS A 94 -6.83 1.92 -1.96
CA LYS A 94 -6.64 2.82 -3.10
C LYS A 94 -5.17 2.82 -3.50
N VAL A 95 -4.89 2.50 -4.76
CA VAL A 95 -3.51 2.48 -5.26
C VAL A 95 -3.40 3.26 -6.55
N PHE A 96 -2.40 4.12 -6.62
CA PHE A 96 -2.09 4.97 -7.75
C PHE A 96 -0.69 4.61 -8.27
N GLY A 97 -0.51 4.48 -9.58
CA GLY A 97 0.80 4.15 -10.11
C GLY A 97 0.84 4.01 -11.63
N PRO A 98 1.95 3.54 -12.19
CA PRO A 98 2.14 3.48 -13.63
C PRO A 98 1.28 2.39 -14.27
N LYS A 99 1.17 2.45 -15.59
CA LYS A 99 0.52 1.44 -16.42
C LYS A 99 1.10 0.04 -16.14
N GLY A 100 0.22 -0.94 -16.00
CA GLY A 100 0.53 -2.33 -15.61
C GLY A 100 0.20 -2.65 -14.15
N LEU A 101 -0.07 -1.64 -13.32
CA LEU A 101 -0.45 -1.83 -11.92
C LEU A 101 -1.82 -2.53 -11.78
N GLN A 102 -2.80 -2.19 -12.64
CA GLN A 102 -4.09 -2.88 -12.68
C GLN A 102 -3.92 -4.36 -13.01
N HIS A 103 -3.13 -4.66 -14.04
CA HIS A 103 -2.85 -6.04 -14.43
C HIS A 103 -2.17 -6.84 -13.31
N MET A 104 -1.19 -6.24 -12.61
CA MET A 104 -0.55 -6.85 -11.44
C MET A 104 -1.58 -7.13 -10.33
N THR A 105 -2.45 -6.18 -10.05
CA THR A 105 -3.50 -6.29 -9.02
C THR A 105 -4.46 -7.44 -9.33
N ASP A 106 -4.97 -7.51 -10.56
CA ASP A 106 -5.92 -8.55 -10.98
C ASP A 106 -5.34 -9.95 -10.79
N HIS A 107 -4.07 -10.14 -11.17
CA HIS A 107 -3.39 -11.43 -11.04
C HIS A 107 -3.05 -11.79 -9.59
N ILE A 108 -2.76 -10.81 -8.74
CA ILE A 108 -2.60 -11.04 -7.30
C ILE A 108 -3.94 -11.50 -6.70
N LEU A 109 -5.03 -10.79 -6.99
CA LEU A 109 -6.36 -11.17 -6.47
C LEU A 109 -6.80 -12.55 -6.97
N GLU A 110 -6.54 -12.86 -8.24
CA GLU A 110 -6.80 -14.19 -8.79
C GLU A 110 -5.97 -15.29 -8.12
N ALA A 111 -4.68 -15.04 -7.92
CA ALA A 111 -3.78 -15.99 -7.24
C ALA A 111 -4.22 -16.33 -5.81
N TYR A 112 -4.83 -15.38 -5.11
CA TYR A 112 -5.33 -15.54 -3.74
C TYR A 112 -6.85 -15.82 -3.66
N SER A 113 -7.52 -16.10 -4.78
CA SER A 113 -8.97 -16.31 -4.83
C SER A 113 -9.48 -17.38 -3.87
N THR A 114 -8.72 -18.46 -3.68
CA THR A 114 -9.06 -19.53 -2.72
C THR A 114 -9.01 -19.03 -1.28
N ASP A 115 -8.00 -18.26 -0.87
CA ASP A 115 -7.91 -17.70 0.48
C ASP A 115 -9.03 -16.68 0.72
N ILE A 116 -9.33 -15.85 -0.29
CA ILE A 116 -10.44 -14.88 -0.25
C ILE A 116 -11.76 -15.62 0.00
N ASP A 117 -12.04 -16.68 -0.76
CA ASP A 117 -13.27 -17.46 -0.63
C ASP A 117 -13.40 -18.08 0.76
N PHE A 118 -12.33 -18.71 1.27
CA PHE A 118 -12.31 -19.27 2.62
C PHE A 118 -12.54 -18.24 3.73
N ARG A 119 -12.00 -17.03 3.58
CA ARG A 119 -12.19 -15.96 4.58
C ARG A 119 -13.56 -15.31 4.51
N ILE A 120 -14.20 -15.26 3.35
CA ILE A 120 -15.56 -14.69 3.21
C ILE A 120 -16.61 -15.71 3.64
N HIS A 121 -16.47 -16.97 3.21
CA HIS A 121 -17.50 -17.99 3.36
C HIS A 121 -17.20 -19.05 4.44
N GLY A 122 -15.98 -19.06 4.98
CA GLY A 122 -15.55 -20.01 6.01
C GLY A 122 -15.94 -19.64 7.44
N PHE A 123 -15.25 -20.22 8.42
CA PHE A 123 -15.53 -20.02 9.84
C PHE A 123 -15.02 -18.69 10.39
N GLU A 124 -13.89 -18.21 9.88
CA GLU A 124 -13.31 -16.91 10.23
C GLU A 124 -13.73 -15.87 9.18
N LYS A 125 -14.93 -15.33 9.37
CA LYS A 125 -15.50 -14.39 8.39
C LYS A 125 -14.77 -13.05 8.41
N ALA A 126 -14.03 -12.77 7.36
CA ALA A 126 -13.56 -11.43 7.04
C ALA A 126 -14.66 -10.61 6.33
N ASN A 127 -14.53 -9.28 6.36
CA ASN A 127 -15.42 -8.40 5.63
C ASN A 127 -15.24 -8.55 4.10
N GLU A 128 -16.29 -8.22 3.32
CA GLU A 128 -16.34 -8.44 1.88
C GLU A 128 -15.68 -7.31 1.04
N ASN A 129 -15.05 -6.33 1.67
CA ASN A 129 -14.53 -5.16 0.98
C ASN A 129 -13.02 -4.93 1.14
N GLY A 130 -12.47 -5.24 2.30
CA GLY A 130 -11.09 -4.86 2.62
C GLY A 130 -10.00 -5.52 1.77
N TYR A 131 -10.29 -6.63 1.08
CA TYR A 131 -9.36 -7.25 0.12
C TYR A 131 -9.42 -6.60 -1.27
N LYS A 132 -10.46 -5.81 -1.56
CA LYS A 132 -10.60 -5.14 -2.85
C LYS A 132 -9.58 -4.03 -3.00
N VAL A 133 -9.27 -3.72 -4.24
CA VAL A 133 -8.31 -2.66 -4.58
C VAL A 133 -8.90 -1.76 -5.65
N ASP A 134 -8.89 -0.47 -5.39
CA ASP A 134 -9.24 0.58 -6.36
C ASP A 134 -7.94 1.10 -6.98
N VAL A 135 -7.64 0.67 -8.20
CA VAL A 135 -6.42 1.07 -8.92
C VAL A 135 -6.70 2.27 -9.81
N THR A 136 -5.82 3.25 -9.76
CA THR A 136 -5.77 4.35 -10.72
C THR A 136 -4.41 4.33 -11.42
N GLU A 137 -4.39 3.97 -12.68
CA GLU A 137 -3.18 4.05 -13.50
C GLU A 137 -2.97 5.48 -14.02
N ILE A 138 -1.72 5.94 -13.98
CA ILE A 138 -1.34 7.28 -14.44
C ILE A 138 -1.09 7.18 -15.94
N GLU A 139 -1.99 7.74 -16.74
CA GLU A 139 -1.98 7.61 -18.19
C GLU A 139 -1.01 8.58 -18.90
N ASN A 140 -0.68 9.69 -18.25
CA ASN A 140 0.10 10.75 -18.86
C ASN A 140 1.47 10.91 -18.23
N GLU A 141 2.41 10.09 -18.67
CA GLU A 141 3.78 10.08 -18.17
C GLU A 141 4.61 11.30 -18.61
N GLU A 142 4.14 12.09 -19.60
CA GLU A 142 4.90 13.22 -20.16
C GLU A 142 4.65 14.54 -19.46
N ASN A 143 3.54 14.68 -18.72
CA ASN A 143 3.20 15.94 -18.05
C ASN A 143 2.96 15.73 -16.56
N PRO A 144 3.55 16.57 -15.70
CA PRO A 144 3.23 16.61 -14.30
C PRO A 144 1.73 16.83 -14.07
N GLY A 145 1.16 16.16 -13.11
CA GLY A 145 -0.25 16.35 -12.78
C GLY A 145 -0.63 15.82 -11.41
N ILE A 146 -1.70 16.39 -10.86
CA ILE A 146 -2.29 15.92 -9.62
C ILE A 146 -2.97 14.58 -9.89
N ILE A 147 -2.45 13.53 -9.26
CA ILE A 147 -2.97 12.15 -9.37
C ILE A 147 -3.90 11.78 -8.22
N TYR A 148 -3.81 12.50 -7.11
CA TYR A 148 -4.65 12.32 -5.93
C TYR A 148 -4.80 13.62 -5.17
N GLN A 149 -5.98 13.87 -4.63
CA GLN A 149 -6.22 14.99 -3.73
C GLN A 149 -7.30 14.62 -2.72
N ASP A 150 -7.08 14.98 -1.46
CA ASP A 150 -8.11 14.98 -0.42
C ASP A 150 -8.02 16.27 0.42
N GLU A 151 -8.65 16.27 1.59
CA GLU A 151 -8.65 17.42 2.50
C GLU A 151 -7.29 17.68 3.17
N TYR A 152 -6.35 16.73 3.11
CA TYR A 152 -5.05 16.79 3.81
C TYR A 152 -3.87 16.95 2.87
N VAL A 153 -3.93 16.33 1.70
CA VAL A 153 -2.80 16.27 0.76
C VAL A 153 -3.23 16.45 -0.69
N SER A 154 -2.31 16.96 -1.47
CA SER A 154 -2.32 16.87 -2.93
C SER A 154 -1.06 16.14 -3.35
N VAL A 155 -1.22 15.09 -4.18
CA VAL A 155 -0.10 14.30 -4.70
C VAL A 155 0.02 14.53 -6.19
N GLU A 156 1.19 14.97 -6.59
CA GLU A 156 1.56 15.21 -7.98
C GLU A 156 2.56 14.17 -8.44
N ALA A 157 2.36 13.60 -9.63
CA ALA A 157 3.32 12.74 -10.29
C ALA A 157 3.99 13.46 -11.44
N PHE A 158 5.28 13.22 -11.63
CA PHE A 158 6.06 13.71 -12.74
C PHE A 158 7.08 12.66 -13.19
N PRO A 159 7.42 12.62 -14.49
CA PRO A 159 8.39 11.64 -15.01
C PRO A 159 9.80 11.96 -14.50
N VAL A 160 10.62 10.92 -14.33
CA VAL A 160 12.02 10.98 -13.90
C VAL A 160 12.92 10.28 -14.91
#